data_728c366aab2b92687e35a0585ae9425e
#
_entry.id   728c366aab2b92687e35a0585ae9425e
#
_cell.length_a   1.000
_cell.length_b   1.000
_cell.length_c   1.000
_cell.angle_alpha   90.00
_cell.angle_beta   90.00
_cell.angle_gamma   90.00
#
_symmetry.space_group_name_H-M   'P 1'
#
loop_
_entity.id
_entity.type
_entity.pdbx_description
1 polymer ?
#
loop_
_entity_poly.entity_id
_entity_poly.type
_entity_poly.pdbx_seq_one_letter_code
_entity_poly.pdbx_strand_id
1 'polypeptide(L)'
;MSISYNTPDDNGSSNVDAIQDTSAFNERAFVPHEAVFFYRPNNDFQIYLVYCKEITLNELISQLLNNYLYLNYNYLYSNNLFVFYFQHPNDQRIYHVACEMISHSKIVQHLNSHIFGIELLQNEQQPPLEFSNNHKQNLEFHLRQFLIDYLIPMKI
;
A
#
# COMPACT_ATOMS: atom_id res chain seq x y z
N MET A 1 48.31 34.06 -22.71
CA MET A 1 48.29 33.41 -21.99
C MET A 1 47.14 32.75 -21.54
N SER A 2 47.16 32.02 -20.98
CA SER A 2 46.31 31.47 -20.08
C SER A 2 44.88 31.51 -20.26
N ILE A 3 44.36 31.46 -21.12
CA ILE A 3 43.09 31.69 -21.20
C ILE A 3 42.13 30.65 -21.05
N SER A 4 42.03 29.85 -21.53
CA SER A 4 41.15 28.76 -21.62
C SER A 4 40.54 28.23 -20.40
N TYR A 5 40.65 28.91 -19.39
CA TYR A 5 40.24 28.33 -18.21
C TYR A 5 38.81 28.17 -18.07
N ASN A 6 38.06 28.95 -18.71
CA ASN A 6 36.70 29.05 -18.36
C ASN A 6 35.79 28.00 -18.95
N THR A 7 36.16 27.49 -20.05
CA THR A 7 35.27 26.59 -20.74
C THR A 7 34.93 25.31 -20.01
N PRO A 8 35.88 24.67 -19.36
CA PRO A 8 35.52 23.41 -18.68
C PRO A 8 34.51 23.58 -17.54
N ASP A 9 34.60 24.70 -16.89
CA ASP A 9 33.72 24.91 -15.76
C ASP A 9 32.27 25.10 -16.16
N ASP A 10 32.06 25.75 -17.23
CA ASP A 10 30.71 25.95 -17.71
C ASP A 10 30.01 24.68 -18.11
N ASN A 11 30.75 23.77 -18.67
CA ASN A 11 30.17 22.50 -19.07
C ASN A 11 29.74 21.67 -17.86
N GLY A 12 30.50 21.73 -16.81
CA GLY A 12 30.13 21.04 -15.61
C GLY A 12 28.83 21.52 -14.99
N SER A 13 28.66 22.81 -14.97
CA SER A 13 27.44 23.38 -14.43
C SER A 13 26.20 22.95 -15.20
N SER A 14 26.30 22.92 -16.48
CA SER A 14 25.16 22.54 -17.32
C SER A 14 24.72 21.10 -17.05
N ASN A 15 25.64 20.21 -16.87
CA ASN A 15 25.32 18.81 -16.61
C ASN A 15 24.59 18.62 -15.27
N VAL A 16 25.01 19.37 -14.27
CA VAL A 16 24.37 19.30 -12.96
C VAL A 16 22.93 19.78 -13.02
N ASP A 17 22.71 20.86 -13.72
CA ASP A 17 21.36 21.41 -13.86
C ASP A 17 20.43 20.43 -14.56
N ALA A 18 20.91 19.75 -15.58
CA ALA A 18 20.11 18.77 -16.29
C ALA A 18 19.69 17.60 -15.39
N ILE A 19 20.58 17.14 -14.54
CA ILE A 19 20.27 16.05 -13.60
C ILE A 19 19.21 16.49 -12.61
N GLN A 20 19.27 17.70 -12.09
CA GLN A 20 18.29 18.20 -11.15
C GLN A 20 16.91 18.30 -11.78
N ASP A 21 16.83 18.77 -13.00
CA ASP A 21 15.56 18.88 -13.70
C ASP A 21 14.89 17.53 -13.89
N THR A 22 15.65 16.52 -14.22
CA THR A 22 15.14 15.16 -14.39
C THR A 22 14.57 14.61 -13.09
N SER A 23 15.25 14.82 -11.99
CA SER A 23 14.78 14.35 -10.70
C SER A 23 13.46 15.02 -10.30
N ALA A 24 13.37 16.32 -10.47
CA ALA A 24 12.16 17.06 -10.14
C ALA A 24 10.98 16.60 -11.00
N PHE A 25 11.22 16.31 -12.27
CA PHE A 25 10.18 15.81 -13.15
C PHE A 25 9.65 14.45 -12.70
N ASN A 26 10.54 13.54 -12.32
CA ASN A 26 10.16 12.21 -11.85
C ASN A 26 9.33 12.27 -10.58
N GLU A 27 9.67 13.13 -9.65
CA GLU A 27 8.90 13.32 -8.43
C GLU A 27 7.49 13.79 -8.71
N ARG A 28 7.33 14.72 -9.65
CA ARG A 28 6.00 15.23 -10.03
C ARG A 28 5.16 14.17 -10.72
N ALA A 29 5.79 13.24 -11.40
CA ALA A 29 5.08 12.22 -12.16
C ALA A 29 4.58 11.06 -11.30
N PHE A 30 5.03 10.96 -10.05
CA PHE A 30 4.62 9.84 -9.20
C PHE A 30 3.24 10.10 -8.61
N VAL A 31 2.27 9.31 -9.03
CA VAL A 31 0.94 9.27 -8.45
C VAL A 31 0.75 7.87 -7.89
N PRO A 32 0.64 7.70 -6.57
CA PRO A 32 0.50 6.37 -6.00
C PRO A 32 -0.83 5.73 -6.40
N HIS A 33 -0.77 4.48 -6.80
CA HIS A 33 -1.95 3.69 -7.07
C HIS A 33 -2.54 3.22 -5.73
N GLU A 34 -3.81 3.46 -5.52
CA GLU A 34 -4.52 3.02 -4.32
C GLU A 34 -5.73 2.19 -4.70
N ALA A 35 -5.99 1.15 -3.93
CA ALA A 35 -7.17 0.31 -4.13
C ALA A 35 -7.72 -0.11 -2.77
N VAL A 36 -9.05 -0.10 -2.66
CA VAL A 36 -9.77 -0.55 -1.46
C VAL A 36 -10.87 -1.49 -1.93
N PHE A 37 -10.90 -2.69 -1.38
CA PHE A 37 -11.90 -3.68 -1.80
C PHE A 37 -12.12 -4.72 -0.70
N PHE A 38 -13.27 -5.40 -0.77
CA PHE A 38 -13.52 -6.57 0.07
C PHE A 38 -13.00 -7.81 -0.61
N TYR A 39 -12.40 -8.70 0.16
CA TYR A 39 -11.82 -9.93 -0.37
C TYR A 39 -12.14 -11.11 0.56
N ARG A 40 -12.47 -12.23 -0.04
CA ARG A 40 -12.68 -13.49 0.66
C ARG A 40 -11.94 -14.61 -0.08
N PRO A 41 -10.96 -15.27 0.55
CA PRO A 41 -10.35 -16.46 -0.05
C PRO A 41 -11.38 -17.55 -0.28
N ASN A 42 -11.19 -18.37 -1.30
CA ASN A 42 -12.18 -19.41 -1.65
C ASN A 42 -12.40 -20.45 -0.56
N ASN A 43 -11.38 -20.68 0.26
CA ASN A 43 -11.41 -21.70 1.30
C ASN A 43 -11.61 -21.11 2.70
N ASP A 44 -12.06 -19.87 2.79
CA ASP A 44 -12.27 -19.18 4.05
C ASP A 44 -13.63 -18.49 4.03
N PHE A 45 -14.33 -18.51 5.16
CA PHE A 45 -15.60 -17.80 5.30
C PHE A 45 -15.39 -16.36 5.77
N GLN A 46 -14.19 -16.02 6.20
CA GLN A 46 -13.90 -14.68 6.67
C GLN A 46 -13.78 -13.71 5.50
N ILE A 47 -14.37 -12.54 5.67
CA ILE A 47 -14.24 -11.45 4.70
C ILE A 47 -13.27 -10.41 5.28
N TYR A 48 -12.44 -9.88 4.41
CA TYR A 48 -11.43 -8.90 4.76
C TYR A 48 -11.64 -7.63 3.94
N LEU A 49 -11.45 -6.50 4.59
CA LEU A 49 -11.33 -5.22 3.89
C LEU A 49 -9.86 -4.97 3.61
N VAL A 50 -9.52 -4.82 2.34
CA VAL A 50 -8.12 -4.74 1.90
C VAL A 50 -7.84 -3.33 1.39
N TYR A 51 -6.77 -2.74 1.91
CA TYR A 51 -6.25 -1.45 1.48
C TYR A 51 -4.88 -1.67 0.84
N CYS A 52 -4.76 -1.35 -0.43
CA CYS A 52 -3.49 -1.42 -1.15
C CYS A 52 -3.05 -0.02 -1.50
N LYS A 53 -1.84 0.33 -1.15
CA LYS A 53 -1.27 1.62 -1.52
C LYS A 53 0.13 1.44 -2.07
N GLU A 54 0.35 1.92 -3.27
CA GLU A 54 1.68 1.93 -3.87
C GLU A 54 2.60 2.85 -3.09
N ILE A 55 3.81 2.37 -2.80
CA ILE A 55 4.82 3.14 -2.10
C ILE A 55 6.11 3.16 -2.92
N THR A 56 6.89 4.20 -2.72
CA THR A 56 8.21 4.28 -3.34
C THR A 56 9.21 3.42 -2.58
N LEU A 57 10.31 3.07 -3.23
CA LEU A 57 11.40 2.35 -2.57
C LEU A 57 11.93 3.14 -1.37
N ASN A 58 12.01 4.46 -1.48
CA ASN A 58 12.47 5.31 -0.38
C ASN A 58 11.51 5.25 0.81
N GLU A 59 10.20 5.25 0.57
CA GLU A 59 9.22 5.09 1.63
C GLU A 59 9.35 3.73 2.31
N LEU A 60 9.56 2.68 1.53
CA LEU A 60 9.77 1.34 2.07
C LEU A 60 11.00 1.30 2.98
N ILE A 61 12.11 1.86 2.52
CA ILE A 61 13.35 1.92 3.29
C ILE A 61 13.14 2.73 4.58
N SER A 62 12.46 3.87 4.48
CA SER A 62 12.14 4.68 5.65
C SER A 62 11.32 3.90 6.68
N GLN A 63 10.33 3.15 6.24
CA GLN A 63 9.52 2.33 7.13
C GLN A 63 10.33 1.23 7.80
N LEU A 64 11.24 0.61 7.05
CA LEU A 64 12.10 -0.42 7.61
C LEU A 64 13.08 0.12 8.65
N LEU A 65 13.65 1.29 8.40
CA LEU A 65 14.70 1.83 9.25
C LEU A 65 14.16 2.65 10.44
N ASN A 66 13.10 3.41 10.21
CA ASN A 66 12.65 4.40 11.18
C ASN A 66 11.36 4.01 11.90
N ASN A 67 10.52 3.21 11.27
CA ASN A 67 9.18 2.95 11.77
C ASN A 67 8.97 1.52 12.24
N TYR A 68 10.03 0.74 12.34
CA TYR A 68 9.89 -0.64 12.79
C TYR A 68 9.19 -0.74 14.14
N LEU A 69 9.61 0.09 15.09
CA LEU A 69 8.99 0.12 16.41
C LEU A 69 7.59 0.72 16.37
N TYR A 70 7.40 1.73 15.54
CA TYR A 70 6.11 2.40 15.41
C TYR A 70 5.06 1.48 14.78
N LEU A 71 5.44 0.77 13.73
CA LEU A 71 4.54 -0.19 13.10
C LEU A 71 4.17 -1.31 14.07
N ASN A 72 5.14 -1.85 14.77
CA ASN A 72 4.88 -2.87 15.77
C ASN A 72 3.97 -2.36 16.89
N TYR A 73 4.18 -1.13 17.30
CA TYR A 73 3.37 -0.52 18.35
C TYR A 73 1.91 -0.38 17.92
N ASN A 74 1.67 0.11 16.71
CA ASN A 74 0.31 0.32 16.22
C ASN A 74 -0.41 -0.99 15.90
N TYR A 75 0.28 -1.96 15.35
CA TYR A 75 -0.34 -3.21 14.93
C TYR A 75 -0.40 -4.26 16.03
N LEU A 76 0.41 -4.14 17.07
CA LEU A 76 0.35 -5.05 18.23
C LEU A 76 -0.98 -4.95 18.97
N TYR A 77 -1.62 -3.79 18.95
CA TYR A 77 -2.88 -3.58 19.64
C TYR A 77 -4.11 -3.81 18.78
N SER A 78 -3.91 -4.13 17.51
CA SER A 78 -5.00 -4.32 16.56
C SER A 78 -4.99 -5.77 16.06
N ASN A 79 -5.62 -6.66 16.81
CA ASN A 79 -5.61 -8.09 16.51
C ASN A 79 -6.37 -8.43 15.23
N ASN A 80 -7.21 -7.54 14.74
CA ASN A 80 -7.98 -7.73 13.52
C ASN A 80 -7.32 -7.15 12.27
N LEU A 81 -6.07 -6.71 12.38
CA LEU A 81 -5.34 -6.11 11.25
C LEU A 81 -4.09 -6.93 10.93
N PHE A 82 -3.88 -7.17 9.65
CA PHE A 82 -2.70 -7.84 9.13
C PHE A 82 -2.12 -7.05 7.98
N VAL A 83 -0.82 -6.78 8.00
CA VAL A 83 -0.15 -5.97 7.01
C VAL A 83 1.02 -6.75 6.40
N PHE A 84 1.15 -6.67 5.11
CA PHE A 84 2.32 -7.18 4.40
C PHE A 84 2.65 -6.28 3.22
N TYR A 85 3.84 -6.46 2.65
CA TYR A 85 4.27 -5.75 1.46
C TYR A 85 4.23 -6.68 0.26
N PHE A 86 3.77 -6.15 -0.86
CA PHE A 86 3.63 -6.92 -2.09
C PHE A 86 4.38 -6.21 -3.21
N GLN A 87 5.30 -6.91 -3.87
CA GLN A 87 5.95 -6.40 -5.06
C GLN A 87 5.36 -7.08 -6.28
N HIS A 88 4.82 -6.28 -7.19
CA HIS A 88 4.21 -6.81 -8.40
C HIS A 88 5.29 -7.42 -9.30
N PRO A 89 5.17 -8.68 -9.73
CA PRO A 89 6.23 -9.34 -10.49
C PRO A 89 6.46 -8.78 -11.89
N ASN A 90 5.45 -8.13 -12.48
CA ASN A 90 5.56 -7.66 -13.86
C ASN A 90 6.21 -6.28 -13.97
N ASP A 91 5.95 -5.37 -13.04
CA ASP A 91 6.43 -4.00 -13.14
C ASP A 91 7.24 -3.54 -11.93
N GLN A 92 7.47 -4.43 -10.96
CA GLN A 92 8.29 -4.17 -9.76
C GLN A 92 7.71 -3.10 -8.82
N ARG A 93 6.47 -2.68 -9.00
CA ARG A 93 5.83 -1.74 -8.09
C ARG A 93 5.64 -2.38 -6.72
N ILE A 94 5.81 -1.59 -5.68
CA ILE A 94 5.71 -2.05 -4.31
C ILE A 94 4.45 -1.49 -3.68
N TYR A 95 3.69 -2.35 -3.01
CA TYR A 95 2.44 -1.99 -2.36
C TYR A 95 2.49 -2.34 -0.88
N HIS A 96 2.00 -1.42 -0.07
CA HIS A 96 1.65 -1.69 1.32
C HIS A 96 0.24 -2.23 1.33
N VAL A 97 0.05 -3.44 1.84
CA VAL A 97 -1.24 -4.12 1.85
C VAL A 97 -1.68 -4.30 3.29
N ALA A 98 -2.77 -3.66 3.65
CA ALA A 98 -3.36 -3.76 4.98
C ALA A 98 -4.71 -4.47 4.88
N CYS A 99 -4.89 -5.52 5.68
CA CYS A 99 -6.08 -6.35 5.66
C CYS A 99 -6.76 -6.30 7.03
N GLU A 100 -8.01 -5.92 7.05
CA GLU A 100 -8.81 -5.86 8.26
C GLU A 100 -9.89 -6.94 8.23
N MET A 101 -9.97 -7.74 9.28
CA MET A 101 -11.08 -8.69 9.44
C MET A 101 -12.36 -7.92 9.72
N ILE A 102 -13.40 -8.22 8.96
CA ILE A 102 -14.67 -7.52 9.10
C ILE A 102 -15.79 -8.52 9.33
N SER A 103 -16.64 -8.22 10.30
CA SER A 103 -17.83 -9.02 10.55
C SER A 103 -18.88 -8.80 9.45
N HIS A 104 -19.72 -9.79 9.23
CA HIS A 104 -20.80 -9.68 8.26
C HIS A 104 -21.71 -8.49 8.57
N SER A 105 -21.97 -8.23 9.84
CA SER A 105 -22.79 -7.11 10.27
C SER A 105 -22.17 -5.76 9.89
N LYS A 106 -20.87 -5.63 10.05
CA LYS A 106 -20.16 -4.42 9.65
C LYS A 106 -20.20 -4.21 8.14
N ILE A 107 -20.14 -5.29 7.38
CA ILE A 107 -20.27 -5.22 5.92
C ILE A 107 -21.64 -4.70 5.53
N VAL A 108 -22.69 -5.24 6.13
CA VAL A 108 -24.05 -4.79 5.89
C VAL A 108 -24.20 -3.32 6.25
N GLN A 109 -23.68 -2.91 7.39
CA GLN A 109 -23.71 -1.52 7.82
C GLN A 109 -22.97 -0.61 6.83
N HIS A 110 -21.79 -1.04 6.38
CA HIS A 110 -21.00 -0.28 5.41
C HIS A 110 -21.75 -0.11 4.08
N LEU A 111 -22.33 -1.20 3.58
CA LEU A 111 -23.13 -1.15 2.35
C LEU A 111 -24.33 -0.24 2.49
N ASN A 112 -25.05 -0.33 3.59
CA ASN A 112 -26.22 0.52 3.83
C ASN A 112 -25.85 1.99 3.92
N SER A 113 -24.77 2.33 4.61
CA SER A 113 -24.36 3.72 4.76
C SER A 113 -23.83 4.31 3.46
N HIS A 114 -23.09 3.53 2.67
CA HIS A 114 -22.48 4.04 1.44
C HIS A 114 -23.43 4.02 0.24
N ILE A 115 -24.31 3.01 0.15
CA ILE A 115 -25.19 2.86 -0.99
C ILE A 115 -26.52 3.56 -0.74
N PHE A 116 -27.07 3.44 0.48
CA PHE A 116 -28.40 3.94 0.80
C PHE A 116 -28.40 5.15 1.75
N GLY A 117 -27.22 5.56 2.25
CA GLY A 117 -27.13 6.69 3.17
C GLY A 117 -27.79 6.46 4.52
N ILE A 118 -28.00 5.22 4.92
CA ILE A 118 -28.66 4.88 6.17
C ILE A 118 -27.61 4.57 7.21
N GLU A 119 -27.55 5.38 8.27
CA GLU A 119 -26.71 5.06 9.42
C GLU A 119 -27.52 4.23 10.41
N LEU A 120 -27.21 2.96 10.49
CA LEU A 120 -27.79 2.08 11.49
C LEU A 120 -26.84 2.00 12.66
N LEU A 121 -27.28 2.55 13.79
CA LEU A 121 -26.55 2.37 15.04
C LEU A 121 -26.83 0.95 15.54
N GLN A 122 -25.93 0.05 15.24
CA GLN A 122 -26.01 -1.31 15.76
C GLN A 122 -25.04 -1.45 16.91
N ASN A 123 -25.59 -1.60 18.10
CA ASN A 123 -24.82 -2.01 19.27
C ASN A 123 -24.64 -3.51 19.22
N GLU A 124 -23.75 -3.99 18.39
CA GLU A 124 -23.47 -5.40 18.34
C GLU A 124 -22.31 -5.75 19.26
N GLN A 125 -22.63 -6.57 20.25
CA GLN A 125 -21.64 -7.22 21.05
C GLN A 125 -21.13 -8.44 20.30
N GLN A 126 -20.17 -8.22 19.39
CA GLN A 126 -19.51 -9.32 18.75
C GLN A 126 -18.20 -9.64 19.45
N PRO A 127 -17.83 -10.94 19.52
CA PRO A 127 -16.51 -11.27 20.01
C PRO A 127 -15.47 -10.60 19.12
N PRO A 128 -14.35 -10.14 19.69
CA PRO A 128 -13.31 -9.50 18.91
C PRO A 128 -12.77 -10.47 17.85
N LEU A 129 -12.64 -9.97 16.62
CA LEU A 129 -12.05 -10.72 15.53
C LEU A 129 -10.53 -10.67 15.66
N GLU A 130 -9.89 -11.82 15.59
CA GLU A 130 -8.45 -11.93 15.73
C GLU A 130 -7.87 -12.76 14.59
N PHE A 131 -6.73 -12.31 14.07
CA PHE A 131 -5.98 -13.08 13.10
C PHE A 131 -5.23 -14.21 13.80
N SER A 132 -5.49 -15.44 13.37
CA SER A 132 -4.62 -16.57 13.70
C SER A 132 -3.49 -16.65 12.67
N ASN A 133 -2.45 -17.44 12.97
CA ASN A 133 -1.39 -17.68 12.01
C ASN A 133 -1.92 -18.32 10.72
N ASN A 134 -2.89 -19.23 10.85
CA ASN A 134 -3.51 -19.86 9.70
C ASN A 134 -4.26 -18.85 8.83
N HIS A 135 -5.00 -17.94 9.44
CA HIS A 135 -5.68 -16.88 8.72
C HIS A 135 -4.70 -16.01 7.94
N LYS A 136 -3.59 -15.61 8.59
CA LYS A 136 -2.58 -14.77 7.95
C LYS A 136 -1.95 -15.44 6.75
N GLN A 137 -1.52 -16.69 6.93
CA GLN A 137 -0.85 -17.44 5.87
C GLN A 137 -1.79 -17.70 4.70
N ASN A 138 -2.99 -18.12 4.97
CA ASN A 138 -3.98 -18.41 3.94
C ASN A 138 -4.37 -17.14 3.17
N LEU A 139 -4.63 -16.08 3.89
CA LEU A 139 -4.98 -14.79 3.28
C LEU A 139 -3.84 -14.27 2.41
N GLU A 140 -2.63 -14.25 2.94
CA GLU A 140 -1.48 -13.74 2.20
C GLU A 140 -1.24 -14.54 0.93
N PHE A 141 -1.30 -15.86 1.01
CA PHE A 141 -1.08 -16.72 -0.15
C PHE A 141 -2.08 -16.43 -1.27
N HIS A 142 -3.37 -16.43 -0.95
CA HIS A 142 -4.40 -16.22 -1.96
C HIS A 142 -4.45 -14.78 -2.45
N LEU A 143 -4.27 -13.83 -1.55
CA LEU A 143 -4.34 -12.42 -1.91
C LEU A 143 -3.18 -12.01 -2.81
N ARG A 144 -1.98 -12.53 -2.58
CA ARG A 144 -0.84 -12.24 -3.46
C ARG A 144 -1.14 -12.67 -4.90
N GLN A 145 -1.74 -13.82 -5.09
CA GLN A 145 -2.11 -14.30 -6.43
C GLN A 145 -3.20 -13.44 -7.05
N PHE A 146 -4.19 -13.06 -6.25
CA PHE A 146 -5.26 -12.19 -6.72
C PHE A 146 -4.73 -10.81 -7.14
N LEU A 147 -3.81 -10.26 -6.37
CA LEU A 147 -3.26 -8.93 -6.64
C LEU A 147 -2.43 -8.87 -7.93
N ILE A 148 -1.83 -9.97 -8.35
CA ILE A 148 -1.09 -10.02 -9.61
C ILE A 148 -1.98 -9.60 -10.78
N ASP A 149 -3.22 -10.07 -10.80
CA ASP A 149 -4.17 -9.73 -11.86
C ASP A 149 -4.95 -8.47 -11.57
N TYR A 150 -5.22 -8.20 -10.31
CA TYR A 150 -6.03 -7.06 -9.89
C TYR A 150 -5.29 -5.73 -10.05
N LEU A 151 -4.00 -5.69 -9.68
CA LEU A 151 -3.18 -4.50 -9.76
C LEU A 151 -2.45 -4.44 -11.11
N ILE A 152 -3.21 -4.44 -12.19
CA ILE A 152 -2.64 -4.39 -13.53
C ILE A 152 -1.96 -3.05 -13.76
N PRO A 153 -0.73 -3.04 -14.30
CA PRO A 153 -0.09 -1.78 -14.64
C PRO A 153 -0.93 -1.02 -15.65
N MET A 154 -1.14 0.26 -15.38
CA MET A 154 -1.82 1.09 -16.34
C MET A 154 -0.97 1.18 -17.60
N LYS A 155 -1.48 0.64 -18.69
CA LYS A 155 -0.85 0.84 -19.99
C LYS A 155 -1.12 2.26 -20.42
N ILE A 156 -0.07 2.98 -20.56
CA ILE A 156 -0.14 4.33 -21.10
C ILE A 156 -0.15 4.28 -22.59
#